data_947c713459d7cdaabf26a3f7f7d9fdcc
#
_entry.id   947c713459d7cdaabf26a3f7f7d9fdcc
#
_cell.length_a   1.000
_cell.length_b   1.000
_cell.length_c   1.000
_cell.angle_alpha   90.00
_cell.angle_beta   90.00
_cell.angle_gamma   90.00
#
_symmetry.space_group_name_H-M   'P 1'
#
loop_
_entity.id
_entity.type
_entity.pdbx_description
1 polymer ?
#
loop_
_entity_poly.entity_id
_entity_poly.type
_entity_poly.pdbx_seq_one_letter_code
_entity_poly.pdbx_strand_id
1 'polypeptide(L)'
;MASAAIDHLVATTVLIVAFFIFMNLFSQTLQAALLYQFHMHLATKCSDLLDNILLSFGNMSGVFGLGDYDLEPYMLNPYYVMKLTSASGTLVEYPPGSGIIYSNITLGPGDYLLVPVRECISYETAQELLGIKGLYGFQLSLTPTISLDFSNIEEGRNSLSFTVNVNGNGFPIYGANVTCRLLYVSGDDGYQVISFTEASNLTCQGGYAQFRFVNADASKNYLIVATVKVANFYGVGYMYKQAFNFSWKRNSIY
;
A
#
# COMPACT_ATOMS: atom_id res chain seq x y z
N MET A 1 -30.93 64.18 41.11
CA MET A 1 -30.31 62.94 41.62
C MET A 1 -30.70 61.66 40.83
N ALA A 2 -31.93 61.51 40.38
CA ALA A 2 -32.33 60.31 39.60
C ALA A 2 -31.59 60.10 38.24
N SER A 3 -31.29 61.18 37.50
CA SER A 3 -30.57 61.13 36.22
C SER A 3 -29.18 60.58 36.37
N ALA A 4 -28.37 60.99 37.34
CA ALA A 4 -26.99 60.48 37.55
C ALA A 4 -26.94 59.00 37.94
N ALA A 5 -27.96 58.52 38.64
CA ALA A 5 -28.07 57.08 38.97
C ALA A 5 -28.37 56.20 37.71
N ILE A 6 -29.22 56.70 36.82
CA ILE A 6 -29.60 56.05 35.57
C ILE A 6 -28.35 56.01 34.64
N ASP A 7 -27.64 57.11 34.48
CA ASP A 7 -26.43 57.21 33.66
C ASP A 7 -25.35 56.26 34.16
N HIS A 8 -25.15 56.14 35.46
CA HIS A 8 -24.21 55.23 36.04
C HIS A 8 -24.59 53.75 35.82
N LEU A 9 -25.88 53.41 35.91
CA LEU A 9 -26.38 52.08 35.68
C LEU A 9 -26.22 51.68 34.21
N VAL A 10 -26.51 52.58 33.27
CA VAL A 10 -26.28 52.34 31.82
C VAL A 10 -24.82 52.15 31.52
N ALA A 11 -23.94 53.02 32.03
CA ALA A 11 -22.50 52.92 31.83
C ALA A 11 -21.94 51.58 32.36
N THR A 12 -22.37 51.14 33.54
CA THR A 12 -21.98 49.87 34.14
C THR A 12 -22.45 48.67 33.31
N THR A 13 -23.68 48.71 32.82
CA THR A 13 -24.22 47.65 31.97
C THR A 13 -23.48 47.54 30.65
N VAL A 14 -23.17 48.66 30.01
CA VAL A 14 -22.38 48.68 28.75
C VAL A 14 -20.97 48.12 28.99
N LEU A 15 -20.33 48.48 30.09
CA LEU A 15 -19.01 47.99 30.47
C LEU A 15 -19.01 46.47 30.69
N ILE A 16 -20.01 45.94 31.37
CA ILE A 16 -20.19 44.51 31.61
C ILE A 16 -20.38 43.77 30.26
N VAL A 17 -21.26 44.28 29.40
CA VAL A 17 -21.46 43.66 28.07
C VAL A 17 -20.21 43.69 27.23
N ALA A 18 -19.50 44.83 27.19
CA ALA A 18 -18.21 44.93 26.48
C ALA A 18 -17.19 43.94 27.01
N PHE A 19 -17.14 43.77 28.35
CA PHE A 19 -16.22 42.79 28.98
C PHE A 19 -16.56 41.36 28.56
N PHE A 20 -17.85 40.97 28.55
CA PHE A 20 -18.25 39.64 28.09
C PHE A 20 -17.94 39.39 26.61
N ILE A 21 -18.14 40.41 25.76
CA ILE A 21 -17.74 40.29 24.32
C ILE A 21 -16.24 40.10 24.20
N PHE A 22 -15.45 40.90 24.94
CA PHE A 22 -14.00 40.79 24.94
C PHE A 22 -13.51 39.39 25.40
N MET A 23 -14.07 38.88 26.51
CA MET A 23 -13.74 37.56 27.05
C MET A 23 -14.07 36.43 26.05
N ASN A 24 -15.22 36.58 25.36
CA ASN A 24 -15.62 35.58 24.34
C ASN A 24 -14.66 35.59 23.14
N LEU A 25 -14.32 36.76 22.61
CA LEU A 25 -13.35 36.92 21.52
C LEU A 25 -11.95 36.40 21.92
N PHE A 26 -11.51 36.71 23.13
CA PHE A 26 -10.26 36.25 23.67
C PHE A 26 -10.23 34.71 23.78
N SER A 27 -11.28 34.10 24.30
CA SER A 27 -11.42 32.64 24.39
C SER A 27 -11.41 31.97 23.03
N GLN A 28 -12.10 32.52 22.04
CA GLN A 28 -12.10 32.01 20.66
C GLN A 28 -10.69 32.10 20.04
N THR A 29 -9.99 33.20 20.22
CA THR A 29 -8.64 33.41 19.71
C THR A 29 -7.66 32.45 20.36
N LEU A 30 -7.78 32.23 21.67
CA LEU A 30 -6.94 31.26 22.40
C LEU A 30 -7.17 29.83 21.92
N GLN A 31 -8.43 29.44 21.74
CA GLN A 31 -8.77 28.11 21.20
C GLN A 31 -8.20 27.91 19.78
N ALA A 32 -8.34 28.91 18.90
CA ALA A 32 -7.79 28.86 17.55
C ALA A 32 -6.25 28.72 17.57
N ALA A 33 -5.57 29.47 18.45
CA ALA A 33 -4.11 29.40 18.60
C ALA A 33 -3.66 28.02 19.12
N LEU A 34 -4.35 27.45 20.09
CA LEU A 34 -4.07 26.11 20.61
C LEU A 34 -4.28 25.03 19.55
N LEU A 35 -5.37 25.10 18.79
CA LEU A 35 -5.61 24.19 17.68
C LEU A 35 -4.53 24.29 16.61
N TYR A 36 -4.11 25.51 16.27
CA TYR A 36 -3.04 25.73 15.32
C TYR A 36 -1.72 25.10 15.79
N GLN A 37 -1.34 25.33 17.04
CA GLN A 37 -0.14 24.74 17.64
C GLN A 37 -0.21 23.22 17.65
N PHE A 38 -1.38 22.64 17.96
CA PHE A 38 -1.58 21.21 17.95
C PHE A 38 -1.41 20.63 16.54
N HIS A 39 -2.01 21.27 15.52
CA HIS A 39 -1.86 20.82 14.13
C HIS A 39 -0.41 20.93 13.64
N MET A 40 0.29 22.00 13.95
CA MET A 40 1.71 22.17 13.61
C MET A 40 2.58 21.10 14.26
N HIS A 41 2.35 20.82 15.56
CA HIS A 41 3.06 19.78 16.27
C HIS A 41 2.79 18.39 15.67
N LEU A 42 1.53 18.10 15.35
CA LEU A 42 1.14 16.85 14.72
C LEU A 42 1.79 16.70 13.32
N ALA A 43 1.76 17.74 12.49
CA ALA A 43 2.38 17.72 11.18
C ALA A 43 3.90 17.47 11.25
N THR A 44 4.60 18.13 12.17
CA THR A 44 6.03 17.90 12.42
C THR A 44 6.29 16.46 12.85
N LYS A 45 5.49 15.94 13.78
CA LYS A 45 5.63 14.55 14.23
C LYS A 45 5.34 13.55 13.12
N CYS A 46 4.34 13.79 12.26
CA CYS A 46 4.07 12.95 11.09
C CYS A 46 5.25 12.95 10.10
N SER A 47 5.86 14.11 9.85
CA SER A 47 7.04 14.20 8.99
C SER A 47 8.23 13.43 9.58
N ASP A 48 8.53 13.65 10.86
CA ASP A 48 9.62 12.93 11.57
C ASP A 48 9.41 11.40 11.54
N LEU A 49 8.16 10.94 11.72
CA LEU A 49 7.82 9.53 11.68
C LEU A 49 7.96 8.97 10.26
N LEU A 50 7.52 9.72 9.26
CA LEU A 50 7.64 9.31 7.86
C LEU A 50 9.12 9.18 7.47
N ASP A 51 9.95 10.16 7.81
CA ASP A 51 11.37 10.12 7.55
C ASP A 51 12.04 8.94 8.29
N ASN A 52 11.68 8.69 9.54
CA ASN A 52 12.16 7.53 10.28
C ASN A 52 11.77 6.20 9.62
N ILE A 53 10.53 6.07 9.13
CA ILE A 53 10.07 4.86 8.46
C ILE A 53 10.80 4.66 7.12
N LEU A 54 11.00 5.73 6.34
CA LEU A 54 11.57 5.66 5.00
C LEU A 54 13.10 5.58 4.98
N LEU A 55 13.76 6.24 5.92
CA LEU A 55 15.23 6.31 5.98
C LEU A 55 15.85 5.28 6.91
N SER A 56 15.08 4.74 7.88
CA SER A 56 15.59 3.71 8.76
C SER A 56 15.58 2.35 8.09
N PHE A 57 16.70 1.67 8.15
CA PHE A 57 16.84 0.29 7.68
C PHE A 57 16.06 -0.62 8.64
N GLY A 58 15.17 -1.43 8.07
CA GLY A 58 14.48 -2.46 8.84
C GLY A 58 15.46 -3.51 9.34
N ASN A 59 15.87 -3.42 10.59
CA ASN A 59 16.68 -4.46 11.22
C ASN A 59 15.77 -5.32 12.11
N MET A 60 15.93 -6.64 12.07
CA MET A 60 15.19 -7.59 12.91
C MET A 60 15.38 -7.36 14.41
N SER A 61 16.33 -6.50 14.83
CA SER A 61 16.75 -6.32 16.23
C SER A 61 16.27 -5.03 16.88
N GLY A 62 15.22 -4.37 16.38
CA GLY A 62 14.57 -3.31 17.15
C GLY A 62 14.48 -1.93 16.51
N VAL A 63 14.79 -1.79 15.22
CA VAL A 63 14.58 -0.54 14.48
C VAL A 63 13.44 -0.77 13.47
N PHE A 64 12.41 0.07 13.58
CA PHE A 64 11.30 0.05 12.62
C PHE A 64 11.67 0.92 11.42
N GLY A 65 11.87 0.29 10.27
CA GLY A 65 12.10 0.99 9.02
C GLY A 65 11.70 0.12 7.82
N LEU A 66 11.33 0.76 6.75
CA LEU A 66 10.97 0.12 5.47
C LEU A 66 12.06 0.33 4.40
N GLY A 67 13.09 1.14 4.70
CA GLY A 67 14.19 1.41 3.79
C GLY A 67 15.07 0.20 3.54
N ASP A 68 15.74 0.17 2.40
CA ASP A 68 16.70 -0.86 2.03
C ASP A 68 18.13 -0.34 2.18
N TYR A 69 19.02 -1.15 2.75
CA TYR A 69 20.40 -0.77 3.02
C TYR A 69 21.23 -0.56 1.73
N ASP A 70 20.92 -1.32 0.69
CA ASP A 70 21.68 -1.32 -0.56
C ASP A 70 21.07 -0.45 -1.65
N LEU A 71 19.92 0.21 -1.37
CA LEU A 71 19.19 1.02 -2.33
C LEU A 71 19.32 2.52 -2.03
N GLU A 72 18.89 3.34 -2.98
CA GLU A 72 18.85 4.78 -2.83
C GLU A 72 17.90 5.20 -1.68
N PRO A 73 18.12 6.36 -1.03
CA PRO A 73 17.22 6.90 -0.02
C PRO A 73 15.78 6.92 -0.51
N TYR A 74 14.84 6.59 0.36
CA TYR A 74 13.39 6.48 0.08
C TYR A 74 12.96 5.29 -0.81
N MET A 75 13.85 4.36 -1.13
CA MET A 75 13.45 3.08 -1.71
C MET A 75 13.01 2.12 -0.61
N LEU A 76 11.80 1.57 -0.79
CA LEU A 76 11.21 0.66 0.18
C LEU A 76 11.58 -0.78 -0.13
N ASN A 77 11.95 -1.53 0.89
CA ASN A 77 12.14 -2.97 0.76
C ASN A 77 10.77 -3.68 0.77
N PRO A 78 10.39 -4.38 -0.32
CA PRO A 78 9.09 -5.05 -0.42
C PRO A 78 8.84 -6.04 0.71
N TYR A 79 9.87 -6.71 1.20
CA TYR A 79 9.76 -7.67 2.29
C TYR A 79 9.34 -7.02 3.61
N TYR A 80 9.89 -5.84 3.95
CA TYR A 80 9.49 -5.10 5.14
C TYR A 80 8.08 -4.51 5.01
N VAL A 81 7.71 -4.05 3.82
CA VAL A 81 6.34 -3.62 3.52
C VAL A 81 5.36 -4.76 3.74
N MET A 82 5.67 -5.97 3.24
CA MET A 82 4.83 -7.16 3.45
C MET A 82 4.70 -7.52 4.93
N LYS A 83 5.78 -7.45 5.70
CA LYS A 83 5.75 -7.71 7.16
C LYS A 83 4.84 -6.74 7.88
N LEU A 84 4.84 -5.47 7.51
CA LEU A 84 3.98 -4.46 8.09
C LEU A 84 2.51 -4.63 7.65
N THR A 85 2.28 -4.89 6.37
CA THR A 85 0.94 -5.10 5.81
C THR A 85 0.28 -6.34 6.41
N SER A 86 1.05 -7.39 6.70
CA SER A 86 0.55 -8.63 7.28
C SER A 86 -0.04 -8.46 8.68
N ALA A 87 0.29 -7.38 9.38
CA ALA A 87 -0.29 -7.07 10.69
C ALA A 87 -1.81 -6.83 10.65
N SER A 88 -2.37 -6.51 9.49
CA SER A 88 -3.81 -6.29 9.27
C SER A 88 -4.54 -7.50 8.68
N GLY A 89 -3.84 -8.58 8.34
CA GLY A 89 -4.41 -9.78 7.74
C GLY A 89 -5.18 -10.66 8.72
N THR A 90 -6.03 -11.54 8.19
CA THR A 90 -6.68 -12.59 8.99
C THR A 90 -5.70 -13.73 9.26
N LEU A 91 -5.77 -14.31 10.45
CA LEU A 91 -4.91 -15.44 10.80
C LEU A 91 -5.48 -16.75 10.25
N VAL A 92 -4.64 -17.51 9.57
CA VAL A 92 -4.98 -18.80 8.97
C VAL A 92 -3.93 -19.84 9.36
N GLU A 93 -4.35 -20.96 9.90
CA GLU A 93 -3.47 -22.11 10.14
C GLU A 93 -3.31 -22.91 8.85
N TYR A 94 -2.05 -23.15 8.46
CA TYR A 94 -1.78 -23.90 7.23
C TYR A 94 -0.48 -24.71 7.32
N PRO A 95 -0.46 -26.00 6.91
CA PRO A 95 -1.64 -26.88 6.71
C PRO A 95 -2.48 -27.02 7.99
N PRO A 96 -3.77 -27.34 7.90
CA PRO A 96 -4.62 -27.54 9.07
C PRO A 96 -4.04 -28.59 10.03
N GLY A 97 -3.92 -28.25 11.31
CA GLY A 97 -3.32 -29.11 12.33
C GLY A 97 -1.79 -29.08 12.40
N SER A 98 -1.13 -28.21 11.62
CA SER A 98 0.35 -28.08 11.65
C SER A 98 0.86 -27.21 12.79
N GLY A 99 0.01 -26.38 13.38
CA GLY A 99 0.39 -25.34 14.33
C GLY A 99 1.10 -24.15 13.69
N ILE A 100 1.25 -24.12 12.34
CA ILE A 100 1.87 -23.01 11.63
C ILE A 100 0.78 -22.00 11.27
N ILE A 101 0.90 -20.80 11.84
CA ILE A 101 -0.06 -19.70 11.62
C ILE A 101 0.51 -18.67 10.67
N TYR A 102 -0.28 -18.30 9.69
CA TYR A 102 0.03 -17.27 8.70
C TYR A 102 -0.94 -16.10 8.81
N SER A 103 -0.49 -14.92 8.48
CA SER A 103 -1.35 -13.78 8.16
C SER A 103 -1.72 -13.86 6.69
N ASN A 104 -3.02 -13.78 6.41
CA ASN A 104 -3.57 -13.83 5.06
C ASN A 104 -3.79 -12.40 4.56
N ILE A 105 -3.03 -11.99 3.55
CA ILE A 105 -3.15 -10.69 2.89
C ILE A 105 -3.88 -10.89 1.56
N THR A 106 -4.99 -10.21 1.38
CA THR A 106 -5.73 -10.23 0.12
C THR A 106 -5.02 -9.33 -0.91
N LEU A 107 -4.62 -9.90 -2.03
CA LEU A 107 -4.00 -9.19 -3.16
C LEU A 107 -5.03 -8.80 -4.22
N GLY A 108 -6.07 -9.59 -4.37
CA GLY A 108 -7.16 -9.41 -5.31
C GLY A 108 -8.31 -10.38 -5.05
N PRO A 109 -9.37 -10.37 -5.85
CA PRO A 109 -10.49 -11.31 -5.70
C PRO A 109 -10.01 -12.77 -5.84
N GLY A 110 -9.92 -13.49 -4.72
CA GLY A 110 -9.47 -14.87 -4.68
C GLY A 110 -7.96 -15.08 -4.53
N ASP A 111 -7.17 -14.01 -4.53
CA ASP A 111 -5.72 -14.07 -4.41
C ASP A 111 -5.26 -13.68 -3.00
N TYR A 112 -4.46 -14.54 -2.42
CA TYR A 112 -3.98 -14.38 -1.05
C TYR A 112 -2.48 -14.62 -0.97
N LEU A 113 -1.81 -13.75 -0.20
CA LEU A 113 -0.43 -13.95 0.21
C LEU A 113 -0.42 -14.41 1.67
N LEU A 114 0.23 -15.53 1.94
CA LEU A 114 0.40 -16.07 3.29
C LEU A 114 1.79 -15.69 3.82
N VAL A 115 1.84 -14.92 4.91
CA VAL A 115 3.08 -14.52 5.57
C VAL A 115 3.13 -15.16 6.96
N PRO A 116 4.23 -15.87 7.34
CA PRO A 116 4.35 -16.46 8.66
C PRO A 116 4.17 -15.44 9.77
N VAL A 117 3.29 -15.67 10.71
CA VAL A 117 2.94 -14.72 11.79
C VAL A 117 4.17 -14.29 12.60
N ARG A 118 5.13 -15.21 12.82
CA ARG A 118 6.39 -14.90 13.52
C ARG A 118 7.23 -13.81 12.84
N GLU A 119 6.96 -13.56 11.56
CA GLU A 119 7.65 -12.54 10.76
C GLU A 119 6.84 -11.25 10.62
N CYS A 120 5.59 -11.25 11.09
CA CYS A 120 4.72 -10.09 11.05
C CYS A 120 5.05 -9.14 12.21
N ILE A 121 4.93 -7.84 11.94
CA ILE A 121 5.03 -6.81 12.97
C ILE A 121 3.61 -6.43 13.37
N SER A 122 3.26 -6.62 14.66
CA SER A 122 1.94 -6.21 15.16
C SER A 122 1.84 -4.68 15.20
N TYR A 123 0.61 -4.17 15.12
CA TYR A 123 0.35 -2.73 15.23
C TYR A 123 0.91 -2.13 16.54
N GLU A 124 0.75 -2.83 17.65
CA GLU A 124 1.27 -2.40 18.95
C GLU A 124 2.80 -2.36 18.95
N THR A 125 3.45 -3.37 18.38
CA THR A 125 4.91 -3.41 18.25
C THR A 125 5.40 -2.27 17.35
N ALA A 126 4.68 -2.00 16.26
CA ALA A 126 5.01 -0.88 15.38
C ALA A 126 4.90 0.47 16.12
N GLN A 127 3.83 0.68 16.90
CA GLN A 127 3.68 1.89 17.72
C GLN A 127 4.80 2.03 18.76
N GLU A 128 5.24 0.94 19.35
CA GLU A 128 6.32 0.93 20.35
C GLU A 128 7.67 1.29 19.71
N LEU A 129 7.99 0.67 18.58
CA LEU A 129 9.21 0.95 17.81
C LEU A 129 9.25 2.40 17.26
N LEU A 130 8.09 2.95 16.90
CA LEU A 130 7.96 4.35 16.49
C LEU A 130 7.93 5.34 17.67
N GLY A 131 7.90 4.85 18.92
CA GLY A 131 7.85 5.70 20.11
C GLY A 131 6.54 6.48 20.28
N ILE A 132 5.44 6.02 19.68
CA ILE A 132 4.13 6.70 19.71
C ILE A 132 3.07 5.94 20.52
N LYS A 133 3.42 4.79 21.09
CA LYS A 133 2.50 3.94 21.84
C LYS A 133 1.82 4.72 22.96
N GLY A 134 0.50 4.67 22.99
CA GLY A 134 -0.33 5.37 23.98
C GLY A 134 -0.48 6.88 23.75
N LEU A 135 0.20 7.46 22.75
CA LEU A 135 0.13 8.89 22.43
C LEU A 135 -0.67 9.14 21.14
N TYR A 136 -0.36 8.36 20.10
CA TYR A 136 -0.94 8.56 18.76
C TYR A 136 -1.27 7.21 18.11
N GLY A 137 -2.37 7.20 17.33
CA GLY A 137 -2.61 6.19 16.30
C GLY A 137 -1.92 6.61 15.00
N PHE A 138 -1.50 5.64 14.18
CA PHE A 138 -0.99 5.91 12.84
C PHE A 138 -1.66 4.99 11.81
N GLN A 139 -1.72 5.49 10.59
CA GLN A 139 -2.11 4.71 9.43
C GLN A 139 -1.11 5.01 8.31
N LEU A 140 -0.51 3.96 7.74
CA LEU A 140 0.36 4.06 6.59
C LEU A 140 -0.37 3.51 5.37
N SER A 141 -0.47 4.31 4.32
CA SER A 141 -1.02 3.90 3.03
C SER A 141 0.09 3.98 1.98
N LEU A 142 0.33 2.86 1.30
CA LEU A 142 1.28 2.76 0.21
C LEU A 142 0.52 2.55 -1.08
N THR A 143 0.68 3.48 -2.01
CA THR A 143 0.04 3.40 -3.32
C THR A 143 1.12 3.27 -4.38
N PRO A 144 1.04 2.28 -5.29
CA PRO A 144 2.00 2.16 -6.37
C PRO A 144 1.94 3.39 -7.28
N THR A 145 3.09 3.98 -7.57
CA THR A 145 3.19 5.13 -8.48
C THR A 145 2.89 4.74 -9.91
N ILE A 146 3.21 3.50 -10.30
CA ILE A 146 2.95 2.94 -11.62
C ILE A 146 2.04 1.74 -11.45
N SER A 147 0.91 1.75 -12.15
CA SER A 147 -0.01 0.61 -12.27
C SER A 147 0.10 -0.04 -13.64
N LEU A 148 -0.01 -1.37 -13.66
CA LEU A 148 -0.07 -2.17 -14.87
C LEU A 148 -1.39 -2.96 -14.87
N ASP A 149 -2.16 -2.78 -15.94
CA ASP A 149 -3.41 -3.48 -16.14
C ASP A 149 -3.37 -4.26 -17.44
N PHE A 150 -3.94 -5.48 -17.41
CA PHE A 150 -4.01 -6.34 -18.58
C PHE A 150 -5.39 -6.20 -19.26
N SER A 151 -5.37 -6.12 -20.59
CA SER A 151 -6.58 -6.01 -21.41
C SER A 151 -6.43 -6.76 -22.73
N ASN A 152 -7.53 -6.90 -23.49
CA ASN A 152 -7.57 -7.50 -24.82
C ASN A 152 -6.87 -8.87 -24.89
N ILE A 153 -7.23 -9.75 -23.95
CA ILE A 153 -6.65 -11.08 -23.85
C ILE A 153 -7.29 -11.98 -24.93
N GLU A 154 -6.46 -12.47 -25.84
CA GLU A 154 -6.87 -13.40 -26.88
C GLU A 154 -6.09 -14.70 -26.76
N GLU A 155 -6.81 -15.78 -26.51
CA GLU A 155 -6.26 -17.12 -26.36
C GLU A 155 -6.44 -17.91 -27.65
N GLY A 156 -5.36 -18.07 -28.39
CA GLY A 156 -5.31 -18.96 -29.55
C GLY A 156 -4.84 -20.36 -29.17
N ARG A 157 -4.97 -21.32 -30.09
CA ARG A 157 -4.59 -22.72 -29.85
C ARG A 157 -3.11 -22.89 -29.49
N ASN A 158 -2.22 -22.05 -30.03
CA ASN A 158 -0.77 -22.03 -29.78
C ASN A 158 -0.25 -20.60 -29.64
N SER A 159 -1.08 -19.66 -29.26
CA SER A 159 -0.65 -18.29 -29.07
C SER A 159 -1.47 -17.61 -28.01
N LEU A 160 -0.82 -16.73 -27.28
CA LEU A 160 -1.46 -15.86 -26.29
C LEU A 160 -1.09 -14.43 -26.62
N SER A 161 -2.09 -13.59 -26.88
CA SER A 161 -1.91 -12.16 -27.10
C SER A 161 -2.68 -11.36 -26.06
N PHE A 162 -2.11 -10.24 -25.63
CA PHE A 162 -2.70 -9.34 -24.67
C PHE A 162 -2.06 -7.96 -24.76
N THR A 163 -2.73 -7.00 -24.15
CA THR A 163 -2.26 -5.63 -24.04
C THR A 163 -1.97 -5.31 -22.57
N VAL A 164 -0.83 -4.70 -22.30
CA VAL A 164 -0.48 -4.18 -20.98
C VAL A 164 -0.62 -2.66 -21.02
N ASN A 165 -1.50 -2.11 -20.19
CA ASN A 165 -1.67 -0.67 -20.02
C ASN A 165 -0.80 -0.23 -18.84
N VAL A 166 0.00 0.81 -19.05
CA VAL A 166 0.90 1.37 -18.04
C VAL A 166 0.47 2.78 -17.71
N ASN A 167 0.07 2.99 -16.47
CA ASN A 167 -0.38 4.28 -15.98
C ASN A 167 0.47 4.74 -14.81
N GLY A 168 0.84 6.01 -14.79
CA GLY A 168 1.48 6.67 -13.66
C GLY A 168 0.56 7.72 -13.09
N ASN A 169 0.15 7.54 -11.84
CA ASN A 169 -0.81 8.44 -11.16
C ASN A 169 -2.10 8.72 -11.98
N GLY A 170 -2.59 7.69 -12.70
CA GLY A 170 -3.79 7.79 -13.53
C GLY A 170 -3.56 8.29 -14.96
N PHE A 171 -2.35 8.62 -15.36
CA PHE A 171 -2.02 9.05 -16.71
C PHE A 171 -1.23 7.98 -17.46
N PRO A 172 -1.51 7.79 -18.78
CA PRO A 172 -0.78 6.82 -19.59
C PRO A 172 0.70 7.22 -19.75
N ILE A 173 1.61 6.25 -19.58
CA ILE A 173 3.05 6.48 -19.71
C ILE A 173 3.50 6.03 -21.10
N TYR A 174 4.03 6.97 -21.88
CA TYR A 174 4.62 6.72 -23.19
C TYR A 174 6.09 6.33 -23.11
N GLY A 175 6.51 5.39 -23.97
CA GLY A 175 7.92 5.01 -24.11
C GLY A 175 8.49 4.19 -22.96
N ALA A 176 7.63 3.67 -22.06
CA ALA A 176 8.05 2.79 -20.99
C ALA A 176 8.40 1.39 -21.54
N ASN A 177 9.52 0.84 -21.11
CA ASN A 177 9.92 -0.52 -21.46
C ASN A 177 9.21 -1.52 -20.53
N VAL A 178 8.27 -2.27 -21.09
CA VAL A 178 7.52 -3.31 -20.39
C VAL A 178 8.11 -4.65 -20.73
N THR A 179 8.46 -5.43 -19.72
CA THR A 179 8.93 -6.81 -19.87
C THR A 179 7.91 -7.76 -19.28
N CYS A 180 7.39 -8.65 -20.10
CA CYS A 180 6.43 -9.68 -19.70
C CYS A 180 7.08 -11.04 -19.67
N ARG A 181 6.88 -11.78 -18.57
CA ARG A 181 7.29 -13.18 -18.40
C ARG A 181 6.06 -14.05 -18.32
N LEU A 182 5.98 -15.00 -19.24
CA LEU A 182 4.96 -16.02 -19.26
C LEU A 182 5.50 -17.28 -18.59
N LEU A 183 4.85 -17.70 -17.53
CA LEU A 183 5.20 -18.85 -16.71
C LEU A 183 4.11 -19.91 -16.87
N TYR A 184 4.49 -21.15 -17.15
CA TYR A 184 3.59 -22.29 -17.17
C TYR A 184 3.79 -23.16 -15.95
N VAL A 185 2.67 -23.59 -15.39
CA VAL A 185 2.66 -24.58 -14.34
C VAL A 185 2.15 -25.89 -14.94
N SER A 186 2.98 -26.93 -14.96
CA SER A 186 2.54 -28.27 -15.35
C SER A 186 3.01 -29.29 -14.31
N GLY A 187 2.22 -30.32 -14.12
CA GLY A 187 2.56 -31.49 -13.31
C GLY A 187 1.32 -32.25 -12.90
N ASP A 188 1.36 -33.54 -13.11
CA ASP A 188 0.34 -34.47 -12.59
C ASP A 188 0.58 -34.81 -11.11
N ASP A 189 1.81 -34.63 -10.58
CA ASP A 189 2.22 -35.03 -9.23
C ASP A 189 2.95 -33.94 -8.43
N GLY A 190 2.91 -32.70 -8.88
CA GLY A 190 3.55 -31.56 -8.18
C GLY A 190 3.65 -30.35 -9.09
N TYR A 191 3.51 -29.16 -8.53
CA TYR A 191 3.63 -27.93 -9.30
C TYR A 191 5.09 -27.71 -9.69
N GLN A 192 5.43 -27.93 -10.95
CA GLN A 192 6.70 -27.53 -11.51
C GLN A 192 6.49 -26.36 -12.48
N VAL A 193 7.22 -25.29 -12.28
CA VAL A 193 7.38 -24.25 -13.29
C VAL A 193 8.27 -24.82 -14.38
N ILE A 194 7.70 -25.15 -15.53
CA ILE A 194 8.42 -25.91 -16.57
C ILE A 194 9.09 -25.02 -17.58
N SER A 195 8.52 -23.86 -17.87
CA SER A 195 9.13 -22.95 -18.83
C SER A 195 8.70 -21.52 -18.57
N PHE A 196 9.60 -20.59 -18.83
CA PHE A 196 9.24 -19.21 -18.96
C PHE A 196 9.65 -18.69 -20.34
N THR A 197 8.82 -17.84 -20.89
CA THR A 197 9.14 -17.08 -22.11
C THR A 197 9.06 -15.60 -21.74
N GLU A 198 10.06 -14.85 -22.16
CA GLU A 198 10.14 -13.42 -21.89
C GLU A 198 9.99 -12.64 -23.19
N ALA A 199 9.26 -11.53 -23.15
CA ALA A 199 9.13 -10.57 -24.23
C ALA A 199 9.13 -9.17 -23.68
N SER A 200 9.77 -8.23 -24.38
CA SER A 200 9.82 -6.82 -24.00
C SER A 200 9.27 -5.96 -25.14
N ASN A 201 8.52 -4.93 -24.80
CA ASN A 201 7.98 -3.97 -25.75
C ASN A 201 7.85 -2.58 -25.11
N LEU A 202 7.88 -1.52 -25.94
CA LEU A 202 7.70 -0.14 -25.50
C LEU A 202 6.22 0.25 -25.56
N THR A 203 5.78 1.03 -24.58
CA THR A 203 4.43 1.59 -24.59
C THR A 203 4.30 2.67 -25.68
N CYS A 204 3.17 2.66 -26.40
CA CYS A 204 2.82 3.70 -27.37
C CYS A 204 2.29 4.98 -26.68
N GLN A 205 1.87 5.98 -27.46
CA GLN A 205 1.32 7.24 -26.94
C GLN A 205 0.10 7.07 -26.03
N GLY A 206 -0.65 5.98 -26.18
CA GLY A 206 -1.76 5.64 -25.29
C GLY A 206 -1.37 4.91 -24.00
N GLY A 207 -0.06 4.77 -23.72
CA GLY A 207 0.44 4.09 -22.52
C GLY A 207 0.26 2.57 -22.54
N TYR A 208 0.08 1.96 -23.70
CA TYR A 208 -0.08 0.52 -23.79
C TYR A 208 0.99 -0.15 -24.65
N ALA A 209 1.34 -1.38 -24.31
CA ALA A 209 2.22 -2.27 -25.07
C ALA A 209 1.50 -3.58 -25.39
N GLN A 210 1.61 -4.04 -26.63
CA GLN A 210 1.01 -5.28 -27.08
C GLN A 210 2.03 -6.41 -27.05
N PHE A 211 1.61 -7.57 -26.57
CA PHE A 211 2.42 -8.78 -26.48
C PHE A 211 1.76 -9.93 -27.20
N ARG A 212 2.58 -10.76 -27.83
CA ARG A 212 2.14 -12.01 -28.44
C ARG A 212 3.18 -13.10 -28.18
N PHE A 213 2.80 -14.07 -27.40
CA PHE A 213 3.59 -15.28 -27.17
C PHE A 213 3.16 -16.34 -28.17
N VAL A 214 4.11 -16.77 -28.99
CA VAL A 214 3.93 -17.86 -29.95
C VAL A 214 4.35 -19.16 -29.27
N ASN A 215 3.69 -20.27 -29.58
CA ASN A 215 3.85 -21.57 -28.92
C ASN A 215 3.40 -21.57 -27.44
N ALA A 216 2.51 -20.65 -27.11
CA ALA A 216 1.88 -20.58 -25.81
C ALA A 216 0.64 -21.49 -25.80
N ASP A 217 0.65 -22.53 -24.97
CA ASP A 217 -0.50 -23.41 -24.79
C ASP A 217 -1.48 -22.78 -23.79
N ALA A 218 -2.43 -22.01 -24.34
CA ALA A 218 -3.45 -21.33 -23.54
C ALA A 218 -4.46 -22.28 -22.86
N SER A 219 -4.38 -23.60 -23.12
CA SER A 219 -5.17 -24.61 -22.42
C SER A 219 -4.62 -24.96 -21.04
N LYS A 220 -3.34 -24.62 -20.78
CA LYS A 220 -2.66 -24.88 -19.50
C LYS A 220 -2.83 -23.72 -18.53
N ASN A 221 -2.54 -24.02 -17.28
CA ASN A 221 -2.41 -22.98 -16.27
C ASN A 221 -1.22 -22.09 -16.58
N TYR A 222 -1.41 -20.80 -16.59
CA TYR A 222 -0.32 -19.86 -16.81
C TYR A 222 -0.38 -18.66 -15.86
N LEU A 223 0.77 -18.10 -15.61
CA LEU A 223 0.94 -16.83 -14.92
C LEU A 223 1.75 -15.90 -15.82
N ILE A 224 1.27 -14.69 -16.01
CA ILE A 224 2.01 -13.62 -16.68
C ILE A 224 2.39 -12.60 -15.63
N VAL A 225 3.67 -12.28 -15.56
CA VAL A 225 4.19 -11.20 -14.74
C VAL A 225 4.75 -10.14 -15.68
N ALA A 226 4.19 -8.94 -15.61
CA ALA A 226 4.69 -7.77 -16.33
C ALA A 226 5.44 -6.87 -15.37
N THR A 227 6.62 -6.43 -15.78
CA THR A 227 7.43 -5.46 -15.07
C THR A 227 7.71 -4.27 -15.97
N VAL A 228 7.71 -3.09 -15.42
CA VAL A 228 8.05 -1.87 -16.12
C VAL A 228 9.03 -1.05 -15.29
N LYS A 229 10.00 -0.43 -15.97
CA LYS A 229 10.89 0.55 -15.35
C LYS A 229 10.73 1.88 -16.09
N VAL A 230 10.43 2.93 -15.35
CA VAL A 230 10.33 4.31 -15.85
C VAL A 230 11.19 5.19 -14.95
N ALA A 231 12.30 5.67 -15.48
CA ALA A 231 13.35 6.33 -14.68
C ALA A 231 13.75 5.45 -13.47
N ASN A 232 13.53 5.90 -12.25
CA ASN A 232 13.83 5.16 -11.02
C ASN A 232 12.58 4.46 -10.42
N PHE A 233 11.43 4.52 -11.10
CA PHE A 233 10.21 3.89 -10.62
C PHE A 233 10.01 2.52 -11.28
N TYR A 234 9.58 1.57 -10.46
CA TYR A 234 9.24 0.23 -10.91
C TYR A 234 7.75 -0.02 -10.73
N GLY A 235 7.14 -0.63 -11.73
CA GLY A 235 5.78 -1.15 -11.64
C GLY A 235 5.79 -2.64 -11.93
N VAL A 236 4.90 -3.37 -11.25
CA VAL A 236 4.69 -4.81 -11.46
C VAL A 236 3.21 -5.06 -11.55
N GLY A 237 2.81 -5.84 -12.51
CA GLY A 237 1.46 -6.36 -12.66
C GLY A 237 1.49 -7.85 -12.94
N TYR A 238 0.43 -8.55 -12.61
CA TYR A 238 0.32 -9.97 -12.89
C TYR A 238 -1.08 -10.32 -13.39
N MET A 239 -1.14 -11.37 -14.18
CA MET A 239 -2.38 -11.99 -14.65
C MET A 239 -2.17 -13.50 -14.67
N TYR A 240 -3.18 -14.25 -14.27
CA TYR A 240 -3.12 -15.70 -14.33
C TYR A 240 -4.40 -16.28 -14.90
N LYS A 241 -4.26 -17.48 -15.45
CA LYS A 241 -5.39 -18.33 -15.81
C LYS A 241 -5.24 -19.68 -15.12
N GLN A 242 -6.30 -20.05 -14.46
CA GLN A 242 -6.45 -21.38 -13.90
C GLN A 242 -7.34 -22.22 -14.84
N ALA A 243 -6.74 -23.20 -15.54
CA ALA A 243 -7.45 -24.02 -16.52
C ALA A 243 -8.37 -25.09 -15.89
N PHE A 244 -8.23 -25.32 -14.57
CA PHE A 244 -9.05 -26.29 -13.84
C PHE A 244 -9.67 -25.63 -12.61
N ASN A 245 -10.95 -25.92 -12.36
CA ASN A 245 -11.52 -25.68 -11.04
C ASN A 245 -10.81 -26.58 -10.05
N PHE A 246 -9.78 -26.08 -9.41
CA PHE A 246 -9.21 -26.70 -8.25
C PHE A 246 -10.30 -26.68 -7.17
N SER A 247 -11.04 -27.77 -7.06
CA SER A 247 -11.67 -28.05 -5.78
C SER A 247 -10.50 -28.32 -4.84
N TRP A 248 -10.16 -27.33 -4.02
CA TRP A 248 -9.21 -27.49 -2.93
C TRP A 248 -9.65 -28.67 -2.10
N LYS A 249 -9.15 -29.86 -2.40
CA LYS A 249 -9.18 -30.93 -1.42
C LYS A 249 -8.32 -30.39 -0.28
N ARG A 250 -8.93 -30.15 0.86
CA ARG A 250 -8.37 -29.55 2.09
C ARG A 250 -7.02 -30.12 2.55
N ASN A 251 -6.44 -31.05 1.84
CA ASN A 251 -5.28 -31.85 2.24
C ASN A 251 -4.10 -31.78 1.27
N SER A 252 -4.09 -30.92 0.29
CA SER A 252 -2.98 -30.87 -0.68
C SER A 252 -2.69 -29.45 -1.13
N ILE A 253 -2.04 -28.70 -0.26
CA ILE A 253 -1.16 -27.63 -0.67
C ILE A 253 0.24 -28.07 -0.22
N TYR A 254 1.09 -28.33 -1.16
CA TYR A 254 2.50 -28.55 -0.98
C TYR A 254 3.24 -27.25 -1.29
#